data_23297f9950be522f2a613caea6c1f79d
#
_entry.id   23297f9950be522f2a613caea6c1f79d
#
_cell.length_a   1.000
_cell.length_b   1.000
_cell.length_c   1.000
_cell.angle_alpha   90.00
_cell.angle_beta   90.00
_cell.angle_gamma   90.00
#
_symmetry.space_group_name_H-M   'P 1'
#
loop_
_entity.id
_entity.type
_entity.pdbx_description
1 polymer ?
#
loop_
_entity_poly.entity_id
_entity_poly.type
_entity_poly.pdbx_seq_one_letter_code
_entity_poly.pdbx_strand_id
1 'polypeptide(L)'
;EHKIENLNHLPKPILKSDEQKLILSNNTIYQLYLVPNKEHTSEKYNSLLSILNKCDTAIGRRLCKNRLLYPILDKTELNKRYDMIEKFQKDSLYNDICPYLKKILDIEKLHRRMGLTICSPYEFYSIHTSYTYLSKILEITKVSIPEINTTYDKTIQNLEILRNDYLSVFQINELEKYSLINMITSVFQKDIYSDLDNLQNAIDKGLSTIDLICEKLNKYIDRKKSGCIKKDNNEKYGYYLYVTDNRSKTFHKSVSNLANTTIQIDDFSLDLKDVKFTKRGGNTHLEFPKLIEITNKYSSDRLKIQGL
;
A
#
# COMPACT_ATOMS: atom_id res chain seq x y z
N GLU A 1 25.22 -10.08 12.83
CA GLU A 1 25.64 -9.71 14.21
C GLU A 1 24.40 -9.70 15.09
N HIS A 2 24.28 -10.69 15.97
CA HIS A 2 23.17 -10.76 16.94
C HIS A 2 23.52 -9.86 18.12
N LYS A 3 22.81 -8.74 18.29
CA LYS A 3 22.98 -7.90 19.46
C LYS A 3 22.51 -8.63 20.70
N ILE A 4 23.40 -8.84 21.67
CA ILE A 4 23.14 -9.50 22.95
C ILE A 4 21.98 -8.82 23.70
N GLU A 5 21.79 -7.52 23.52
CA GLU A 5 20.69 -6.73 24.06
C GLU A 5 19.30 -7.26 23.67
N ASN A 6 19.17 -7.84 22.46
CA ASN A 6 17.91 -8.42 22.00
C ASN A 6 17.55 -9.73 22.74
N LEU A 7 18.50 -10.39 23.39
CA LEU A 7 18.24 -11.61 24.17
C LEU A 7 17.47 -11.32 25.48
N ASN A 8 17.61 -10.11 26.02
CA ASN A 8 16.90 -9.70 27.25
C ASN A 8 15.38 -9.52 27.03
N HIS A 9 14.96 -9.39 25.77
CA HIS A 9 13.54 -9.25 25.41
C HIS A 9 12.90 -10.57 24.97
N LEU A 10 13.64 -11.68 24.98
CA LEU A 10 13.07 -12.99 24.67
C LEU A 10 12.14 -13.42 25.82
N PRO A 11 10.92 -13.87 25.53
CA PRO A 11 10.05 -14.44 26.56
C PRO A 11 10.72 -15.70 27.14
N LYS A 12 10.51 -15.91 28.46
CA LYS A 12 11.00 -17.13 29.12
C LYS A 12 10.50 -18.37 28.37
N PRO A 13 11.33 -19.39 28.17
CA PRO A 13 10.89 -20.62 27.53
C PRO A 13 9.77 -21.26 28.33
N ILE A 14 8.67 -21.56 27.64
CA ILE A 14 7.53 -22.27 28.24
C ILE A 14 7.64 -23.73 27.87
N LEU A 15 7.65 -24.60 28.86
CA LEU A 15 7.58 -26.05 28.64
C LEU A 15 6.18 -26.35 28.08
N LYS A 16 6.08 -26.71 26.80
CA LYS A 16 4.86 -27.26 26.22
C LYS A 16 4.81 -28.75 26.55
N SER A 17 3.94 -29.16 27.46
CA SER A 17 3.59 -30.56 27.57
C SER A 17 2.72 -30.93 26.37
N ASP A 18 3.19 -31.86 25.55
CA ASP A 18 2.43 -32.37 24.38
C ASP A 18 1.33 -33.37 24.78
N GLU A 19 1.05 -33.54 26.10
CA GLU A 19 0.08 -34.49 26.62
C GLU A 19 -1.34 -34.30 26.10
N GLN A 20 -1.67 -33.12 25.59
CA GLN A 20 -2.98 -32.79 25.03
C GLN A 20 -3.10 -32.97 23.51
N LYS A 21 -2.02 -33.36 22.84
CA LYS A 21 -1.99 -33.50 21.39
C LYS A 21 -1.51 -34.86 20.96
N LEU A 22 -2.12 -35.39 19.90
CA LEU A 22 -1.64 -36.59 19.25
C LEU A 22 -0.33 -36.27 18.49
N ILE A 23 0.74 -36.96 18.86
CA ILE A 23 2.03 -36.83 18.19
C ILE A 23 2.04 -37.78 16.98
N LEU A 24 2.07 -37.21 15.79
CA LEU A 24 2.20 -37.94 14.53
C LEU A 24 3.68 -37.98 14.12
N SER A 25 4.22 -39.16 13.88
CA SER A 25 5.57 -39.28 13.30
C SER A 25 5.62 -38.72 11.88
N ASN A 26 6.78 -38.26 11.44
CA ASN A 26 6.94 -37.82 10.04
C ASN A 26 6.57 -38.88 9.03
N ASN A 27 6.87 -40.15 9.33
CA ASN A 27 6.51 -41.27 8.47
C ASN A 27 4.98 -41.46 8.40
N THR A 28 4.26 -41.32 9.52
CA THR A 28 2.81 -41.38 9.56
C THR A 28 2.18 -40.24 8.74
N ILE A 29 2.69 -39.01 8.90
CA ILE A 29 2.23 -37.84 8.12
C ILE A 29 2.39 -38.09 6.62
N TYR A 30 3.51 -38.69 6.24
CA TYR A 30 3.82 -39.03 4.84
C TYR A 30 2.92 -40.12 4.30
N GLN A 31 2.83 -41.28 5.00
CA GLN A 31 2.06 -42.44 4.57
C GLN A 31 0.55 -42.16 4.48
N LEU A 32 0.02 -41.30 5.36
CA LEU A 32 -1.39 -40.90 5.34
C LEU A 32 -1.68 -39.76 4.36
N TYR A 33 -0.68 -39.26 3.64
CA TYR A 33 -0.84 -38.12 2.73
C TYR A 33 -1.52 -36.92 3.38
N LEU A 34 -1.16 -36.60 4.64
CA LEU A 34 -1.80 -35.50 5.36
C LEU A 34 -1.47 -34.16 4.75
N VAL A 35 -0.24 -33.96 4.28
CA VAL A 35 0.21 -32.72 3.61
C VAL A 35 0.81 -33.06 2.25
N PRO A 36 0.84 -32.10 1.31
CA PRO A 36 1.41 -32.34 -0.02
C PRO A 36 2.88 -32.82 0.06
N ASN A 37 3.16 -33.88 -0.70
CA ASN A 37 4.53 -34.37 -0.87
C ASN A 37 5.17 -33.70 -2.11
N LYS A 38 6.49 -33.52 -2.08
CA LYS A 38 7.26 -32.94 -3.19
C LYS A 38 7.15 -33.76 -4.48
N GLU A 39 6.88 -35.05 -4.38
CA GLU A 39 6.81 -35.98 -5.52
C GLU A 39 5.47 -35.87 -6.30
N HIS A 40 4.40 -35.37 -5.67
CA HIS A 40 3.06 -35.28 -6.25
C HIS A 40 2.51 -33.84 -6.29
N THR A 41 3.36 -32.87 -6.60
CA THR A 41 3.00 -31.45 -6.58
C THR A 41 2.04 -31.02 -7.68
N SER A 42 1.90 -31.80 -8.75
CA SER A 42 1.11 -31.44 -9.93
C SER A 42 -0.39 -31.74 -9.80
N GLU A 43 -0.80 -32.53 -8.83
CA GLU A 43 -2.20 -32.90 -8.64
C GLU A 43 -2.94 -31.95 -7.69
N LYS A 44 -4.14 -31.52 -8.09
CA LYS A 44 -4.97 -30.62 -7.29
C LYS A 44 -5.36 -31.18 -5.92
N TYR A 45 -5.51 -32.49 -5.80
CA TYR A 45 -5.93 -33.20 -4.57
C TYR A 45 -4.89 -34.22 -4.15
N ASN A 46 -3.68 -33.79 -3.93
CA ASN A 46 -2.52 -34.62 -3.60
C ASN A 46 -2.36 -34.93 -2.10
N SER A 47 -3.25 -34.43 -1.26
CA SER A 47 -3.20 -34.65 0.20
C SER A 47 -4.52 -34.37 0.86
N LEU A 48 -4.72 -34.87 2.08
CA LEU A 48 -5.88 -34.56 2.90
C LEU A 48 -6.01 -33.05 3.14
N LEU A 49 -4.88 -32.35 3.40
CA LEU A 49 -4.86 -30.91 3.56
C LEU A 49 -5.40 -30.20 2.31
N SER A 50 -5.04 -30.63 1.11
CA SER A 50 -5.49 -29.99 -0.14
C SER A 50 -6.98 -30.12 -0.38
N ILE A 51 -7.60 -31.19 0.16
CA ILE A 51 -9.04 -31.41 0.11
C ILE A 51 -9.77 -30.55 1.15
N LEU A 52 -9.29 -30.56 2.39
CA LEU A 52 -9.95 -29.90 3.54
C LEU A 52 -9.74 -28.39 3.58
N ASN A 53 -8.59 -27.91 3.12
CA ASN A 53 -8.25 -26.49 3.24
C ASN A 53 -9.00 -25.63 2.21
N LYS A 54 -10.14 -25.10 2.62
CA LYS A 54 -10.94 -24.13 1.86
C LYS A 54 -10.87 -22.73 2.47
N CYS A 55 -9.85 -22.46 3.30
CA CYS A 55 -9.70 -21.19 3.99
C CYS A 55 -9.34 -20.06 3.02
N ASP A 56 -10.06 -18.95 3.12
CA ASP A 56 -9.82 -17.74 2.33
C ASP A 56 -8.57 -16.99 2.82
N THR A 57 -8.33 -16.96 4.15
CA THR A 57 -7.21 -16.22 4.74
C THR A 57 -5.93 -17.05 4.86
N ALA A 58 -4.77 -16.39 4.81
CA ALA A 58 -3.48 -17.04 5.05
C ALA A 58 -3.37 -17.60 6.47
N ILE A 59 -3.90 -16.89 7.47
CA ILE A 59 -3.96 -17.29 8.88
C ILE A 59 -4.80 -18.55 9.01
N GLY A 60 -5.98 -18.57 8.39
CA GLY A 60 -6.86 -19.74 8.37
C GLY A 60 -6.20 -20.97 7.76
N ARG A 61 -5.50 -20.81 6.63
CA ARG A 61 -4.74 -21.90 5.98
C ARG A 61 -3.66 -22.47 6.92
N ARG A 62 -2.91 -21.62 7.63
CA ARG A 62 -1.92 -22.07 8.62
C ARG A 62 -2.58 -22.82 9.78
N LEU A 63 -3.68 -22.29 10.30
CA LEU A 63 -4.42 -22.94 11.39
C LEU A 63 -4.99 -24.30 10.95
N CYS A 64 -5.56 -24.41 9.75
CA CYS A 64 -6.08 -25.67 9.20
C CYS A 64 -4.96 -26.73 9.11
N LYS A 65 -3.79 -26.34 8.56
CA LYS A 65 -2.62 -27.22 8.51
C LYS A 65 -2.16 -27.63 9.91
N ASN A 66 -2.08 -26.69 10.84
CA ASN A 66 -1.63 -26.95 12.20
C ASN A 66 -2.57 -27.91 12.94
N ARG A 67 -3.88 -27.71 12.80
CA ARG A 67 -4.90 -28.60 13.41
C ARG A 67 -4.86 -30.02 12.84
N LEU A 68 -4.52 -30.16 11.56
CA LEU A 68 -4.39 -31.47 10.93
C LEU A 68 -3.12 -32.20 11.39
N LEU A 69 -2.01 -31.49 11.56
CA LEU A 69 -0.72 -32.08 11.96
C LEU A 69 -0.61 -32.35 13.47
N TYR A 70 -1.36 -31.60 14.27
CA TYR A 70 -1.35 -31.68 15.74
C TYR A 70 -2.78 -31.82 16.27
N PRO A 71 -3.44 -32.97 16.03
CA PRO A 71 -4.81 -33.20 16.53
C PRO A 71 -4.82 -33.16 18.06
N ILE A 72 -5.87 -32.55 18.62
CA ILE A 72 -6.07 -32.52 20.07
C ILE A 72 -6.71 -33.82 20.57
N LEU A 73 -6.34 -34.21 21.80
CA LEU A 73 -6.87 -35.39 22.46
C LEU A 73 -8.03 -35.03 23.43
N ASP A 74 -8.12 -33.76 23.82
CA ASP A 74 -9.19 -33.29 24.71
C ASP A 74 -10.55 -33.31 24.00
N LYS A 75 -11.38 -34.26 24.42
CA LYS A 75 -12.72 -34.47 23.90
C LYS A 75 -13.64 -33.28 24.15
N THR A 76 -13.48 -32.59 25.27
CA THR A 76 -14.30 -31.43 25.62
C THR A 76 -14.03 -30.26 24.69
N GLU A 77 -12.76 -29.99 24.43
CA GLU A 77 -12.34 -28.94 23.50
C GLU A 77 -12.73 -29.31 22.04
N LEU A 78 -12.66 -30.59 21.69
CA LEU A 78 -13.06 -31.05 20.35
C LEU A 78 -14.57 -30.83 20.13
N ASN A 79 -15.42 -31.17 21.10
CA ASN A 79 -16.85 -30.94 21.04
C ASN A 79 -17.18 -29.45 20.93
N LYS A 80 -16.54 -28.57 21.68
CA LYS A 80 -16.70 -27.11 21.54
C LYS A 80 -16.41 -26.62 20.13
N ARG A 81 -15.40 -27.19 19.47
CA ARG A 81 -15.09 -26.84 18.07
C ARG A 81 -16.17 -27.31 17.10
N TYR A 82 -16.73 -28.50 17.32
CA TYR A 82 -17.84 -29.01 16.51
C TYR A 82 -19.11 -28.19 16.73
N ASP A 83 -19.44 -27.85 17.97
CA ASP A 83 -20.57 -26.99 18.30
C ASP A 83 -20.46 -25.61 17.61
N MET A 84 -19.24 -25.07 17.57
CA MET A 84 -18.99 -23.82 16.86
C MET A 84 -19.19 -23.96 15.35
N ILE A 85 -18.69 -25.03 14.73
CA ILE A 85 -18.89 -25.32 13.30
C ILE A 85 -20.39 -25.47 13.00
N GLU A 86 -21.14 -26.19 13.83
CA GLU A 86 -22.59 -26.38 13.69
C GLU A 86 -23.32 -25.02 13.72
N LYS A 87 -22.98 -24.12 14.64
CA LYS A 87 -23.56 -22.76 14.71
C LYS A 87 -23.31 -21.98 13.41
N PHE A 88 -22.08 -21.98 12.89
CA PHE A 88 -21.77 -21.31 11.63
C PHE A 88 -22.51 -21.91 10.44
N GLN A 89 -22.79 -23.22 10.46
CA GLN A 89 -23.49 -23.92 9.39
C GLN A 89 -25.01 -23.71 9.44
N LYS A 90 -25.61 -23.75 10.64
CA LYS A 90 -27.06 -23.71 10.86
C LYS A 90 -27.68 -22.42 10.29
N ASP A 91 -27.07 -21.27 10.57
CA ASP A 91 -27.58 -19.95 10.16
C ASP A 91 -26.94 -19.46 8.85
N SER A 92 -26.19 -20.33 8.16
CA SER A 92 -25.41 -19.97 6.98
C SER A 92 -24.48 -18.75 7.21
N LEU A 93 -24.10 -18.48 8.45
CA LEU A 93 -23.30 -17.33 8.89
C LEU A 93 -21.98 -17.22 8.14
N TYR A 94 -21.41 -18.35 7.72
CA TYR A 94 -20.21 -18.38 6.91
C TYR A 94 -20.40 -17.64 5.56
N ASN A 95 -21.59 -17.63 4.98
CA ASN A 95 -21.87 -16.90 3.74
C ASN A 95 -21.77 -15.39 3.95
N ASP A 96 -22.20 -14.89 5.11
CA ASP A 96 -22.18 -13.47 5.44
C ASP A 96 -20.76 -12.95 5.71
N ILE A 97 -19.89 -13.79 6.27
CA ILE A 97 -18.52 -13.40 6.62
C ILE A 97 -17.47 -13.70 5.53
N CYS A 98 -17.69 -14.71 4.67
CA CYS A 98 -16.74 -15.09 3.62
C CYS A 98 -16.33 -13.92 2.69
N PRO A 99 -17.24 -13.03 2.26
CA PRO A 99 -16.85 -11.87 1.43
C PRO A 99 -15.84 -10.95 2.10
N TYR A 100 -15.91 -10.81 3.42
CA TYR A 100 -14.98 -10.01 4.21
C TYR A 100 -13.67 -10.75 4.46
N LEU A 101 -13.73 -12.06 4.77
CA LEU A 101 -12.54 -12.91 4.96
C LEU A 101 -11.62 -12.87 3.73
N LYS A 102 -12.18 -12.90 2.53
CA LYS A 102 -11.42 -12.84 1.27
C LYS A 102 -10.60 -11.56 1.11
N LYS A 103 -10.98 -10.51 1.83
CA LYS A 103 -10.30 -9.19 1.78
C LYS A 103 -9.28 -8.99 2.90
N ILE A 104 -9.22 -9.92 3.86
CA ILE A 104 -8.22 -9.88 4.93
C ILE A 104 -6.91 -10.48 4.42
N LEU A 105 -5.87 -9.66 4.44
CA LEU A 105 -4.54 -10.09 4.05
C LEU A 105 -3.82 -10.80 5.21
N ASP A 106 -2.57 -11.20 4.99
CA ASP A 106 -1.76 -11.87 6.01
C ASP A 106 -1.26 -10.86 7.06
N ILE A 107 -2.13 -10.55 8.03
CA ILE A 107 -1.88 -9.56 9.10
C ILE A 107 -0.62 -9.94 9.91
N GLU A 108 -0.38 -11.22 10.20
CA GLU A 108 0.80 -11.66 10.94
C GLU A 108 2.10 -11.31 10.19
N LYS A 109 2.11 -11.54 8.88
CA LYS A 109 3.23 -11.17 8.02
C LYS A 109 3.43 -9.66 7.96
N LEU A 110 2.34 -8.91 7.84
CA LEU A 110 2.36 -7.45 7.77
C LEU A 110 2.85 -6.84 9.09
N HIS A 111 2.37 -7.32 10.25
CA HIS A 111 2.86 -6.90 11.56
C HIS A 111 4.35 -7.19 11.76
N ARG A 112 4.80 -8.37 11.31
CA ARG A 112 6.23 -8.70 11.36
C ARG A 112 7.05 -7.71 10.53
N ARG A 113 6.60 -7.35 9.32
CA ARG A 113 7.30 -6.36 8.47
C ARG A 113 7.31 -4.98 9.12
N MET A 114 6.21 -4.57 9.76
CA MET A 114 6.12 -3.34 10.54
C MET A 114 7.11 -3.34 11.71
N GLY A 115 7.19 -4.42 12.49
CA GLY A 115 8.17 -4.58 13.58
C GLY A 115 9.63 -4.59 13.11
N LEU A 116 9.89 -4.95 11.85
CA LEU A 116 11.21 -4.89 11.21
C LEU A 116 11.49 -3.54 10.54
N THR A 117 10.57 -2.56 10.62
CA THR A 117 10.67 -1.24 9.98
C THR A 117 10.83 -1.26 8.45
N ILE A 118 10.32 -2.31 7.81
CA ILE A 118 10.35 -2.49 6.33
C ILE A 118 8.95 -2.50 5.71
N CYS A 119 7.95 -2.01 6.45
CA CYS A 119 6.58 -1.92 5.99
C CYS A 119 6.44 -0.75 5.00
N SER A 120 5.92 -1.02 3.81
CA SER A 120 5.63 0.04 2.83
C SER A 120 4.31 0.76 3.16
N PRO A 121 4.08 2.00 2.65
CA PRO A 121 2.80 2.69 2.83
C PRO A 121 1.59 1.86 2.39
N TYR A 122 1.66 1.21 1.23
CA TYR A 122 0.61 0.33 0.73
C TYR A 122 0.37 -0.89 1.64
N GLU A 123 1.42 -1.47 2.22
CA GLU A 123 1.27 -2.57 3.19
C GLU A 123 0.59 -2.08 4.47
N PHE A 124 0.86 -0.86 4.92
CA PHE A 124 0.17 -0.26 6.06
C PHE A 124 -1.32 -0.01 5.75
N TYR A 125 -1.65 0.52 4.56
CA TYR A 125 -3.02 0.60 4.06
C TYR A 125 -3.71 -0.78 4.07
N SER A 126 -2.99 -1.82 3.71
CA SER A 126 -3.48 -3.20 3.72
C SER A 126 -3.81 -3.71 5.13
N ILE A 127 -3.04 -3.30 6.15
CA ILE A 127 -3.34 -3.55 7.56
C ILE A 127 -4.64 -2.84 7.95
N HIS A 128 -4.76 -1.54 7.65
CA HIS A 128 -5.97 -0.76 7.92
C HIS A 128 -7.23 -1.39 7.29
N THR A 129 -7.14 -1.77 6.03
CA THR A 129 -8.23 -2.42 5.30
C THR A 129 -8.61 -3.76 5.93
N SER A 130 -7.61 -4.56 6.31
CA SER A 130 -7.83 -5.85 7.00
C SER A 130 -8.51 -5.65 8.36
N TYR A 131 -8.13 -4.65 9.14
CA TYR A 131 -8.79 -4.31 10.40
C TYR A 131 -10.24 -3.85 10.22
N THR A 132 -10.50 -3.08 9.17
CA THR A 132 -11.86 -2.64 8.84
C THR A 132 -12.78 -3.83 8.53
N TYR A 133 -12.29 -4.81 7.78
CA TYR A 133 -13.07 -6.02 7.52
C TYR A 133 -13.16 -6.94 8.72
N LEU A 134 -12.12 -7.00 9.56
CA LEU A 134 -12.17 -7.75 10.81
C LEU A 134 -13.25 -7.19 11.74
N SER A 135 -13.33 -5.86 11.90
CA SER A 135 -14.40 -5.23 12.71
C SER A 135 -15.79 -5.63 12.21
N LYS A 136 -16.02 -5.63 10.90
CA LYS A 136 -17.31 -6.07 10.32
C LYS A 136 -17.63 -7.54 10.62
N ILE A 137 -16.64 -8.42 10.52
CA ILE A 137 -16.81 -9.84 10.87
C ILE A 137 -17.16 -9.98 12.35
N LEU A 138 -16.47 -9.24 13.20
CA LEU A 138 -16.73 -9.25 14.64
C LEU A 138 -18.15 -8.75 14.96
N GLU A 139 -18.63 -7.71 14.32
CA GLU A 139 -20.02 -7.22 14.48
C GLU A 139 -21.05 -8.28 14.09
N ILE A 140 -20.87 -8.95 12.95
CA ILE A 140 -21.76 -10.03 12.49
C ILE A 140 -21.73 -11.21 13.48
N THR A 141 -20.56 -11.63 13.91
CA THR A 141 -20.40 -12.77 14.82
C THR A 141 -20.90 -12.47 16.23
N LYS A 142 -20.83 -11.22 16.69
CA LYS A 142 -21.37 -10.81 18.00
C LYS A 142 -22.86 -11.11 18.15
N VAL A 143 -23.61 -10.82 17.11
CA VAL A 143 -25.07 -11.04 17.11
C VAL A 143 -25.38 -12.53 17.09
N SER A 144 -24.63 -13.33 16.32
CA SER A 144 -24.94 -14.73 16.05
C SER A 144 -24.32 -15.70 17.07
N ILE A 145 -23.26 -15.32 17.76
CA ILE A 145 -22.52 -16.19 18.69
C ILE A 145 -22.21 -15.44 20.01
N PRO A 146 -23.20 -15.36 20.93
CA PRO A 146 -23.05 -14.59 22.18
C PRO A 146 -21.90 -15.06 23.08
N GLU A 147 -21.47 -16.32 22.98
CA GLU A 147 -20.38 -16.86 23.81
C GLU A 147 -19.02 -16.21 23.49
N ILE A 148 -18.89 -15.57 22.34
CA ILE A 148 -17.67 -14.82 21.94
C ILE A 148 -17.61 -13.45 22.65
N ASN A 149 -18.74 -12.97 23.20
CA ASN A 149 -18.91 -11.57 23.65
C ASN A 149 -17.95 -11.11 24.75
N THR A 150 -17.51 -11.98 25.67
CA THR A 150 -16.66 -11.55 26.80
C THR A 150 -15.28 -11.02 26.38
N THR A 151 -14.72 -11.56 25.30
CA THR A 151 -13.43 -11.10 24.75
C THR A 151 -13.63 -10.05 23.67
N TYR A 152 -14.80 -10.02 23.07
CA TYR A 152 -15.18 -9.23 21.93
C TYR A 152 -15.12 -7.71 22.20
N ASP A 153 -15.85 -7.23 23.21
CA ASP A 153 -15.96 -5.79 23.48
C ASP A 153 -14.59 -5.17 23.77
N LYS A 154 -13.75 -5.86 24.53
CA LYS A 154 -12.38 -5.43 24.81
C LYS A 154 -11.53 -5.42 23.52
N THR A 155 -11.70 -6.40 22.65
CA THR A 155 -10.94 -6.49 21.39
C THR A 155 -11.33 -5.36 20.45
N ILE A 156 -12.63 -5.06 20.33
CA ILE A 156 -13.10 -3.93 19.50
C ILE A 156 -12.61 -2.60 20.04
N GLN A 157 -12.75 -2.36 21.35
CA GLN A 157 -12.26 -1.13 21.96
C GLN A 157 -10.77 -0.92 21.69
N ASN A 158 -9.95 -1.94 21.88
CA ASN A 158 -8.52 -1.88 21.59
C ASN A 158 -8.24 -1.61 20.11
N LEU A 159 -9.02 -2.22 19.21
CA LEU A 159 -8.88 -2.01 17.76
C LEU A 159 -9.28 -0.59 17.37
N GLU A 160 -10.31 -0.03 17.97
CA GLU A 160 -10.75 1.36 17.75
C GLU A 160 -9.72 2.37 18.25
N ILE A 161 -9.17 2.15 19.46
CA ILE A 161 -8.08 2.98 19.99
C ILE A 161 -6.90 2.97 19.00
N LEU A 162 -6.42 1.79 18.63
CA LEU A 162 -5.33 1.65 17.68
C LEU A 162 -5.61 2.33 16.34
N ARG A 163 -6.84 2.20 15.83
CA ARG A 163 -7.25 2.85 14.58
C ARG A 163 -7.22 4.38 14.71
N ASN A 164 -7.75 4.92 15.79
CA ASN A 164 -7.77 6.36 16.01
C ASN A 164 -6.35 6.92 16.13
N ASP A 165 -5.46 6.21 16.82
CA ASP A 165 -4.06 6.61 16.97
C ASP A 165 -3.38 6.79 15.61
N TYR A 166 -3.41 5.78 14.74
CA TYR A 166 -2.73 5.93 13.45
C TYR A 166 -3.50 6.79 12.43
N LEU A 167 -4.84 6.88 12.51
CA LEU A 167 -5.64 7.78 11.67
C LEU A 167 -5.37 9.26 11.98
N SER A 168 -5.00 9.57 13.23
CA SER A 168 -4.58 10.92 13.60
C SER A 168 -3.24 11.32 12.96
N VAL A 169 -2.42 10.33 12.57
CA VAL A 169 -1.06 10.55 12.03
C VAL A 169 -1.00 10.39 10.52
N PHE A 170 -1.72 9.42 9.96
CA PHE A 170 -1.59 9.04 8.54
C PHE A 170 -2.81 9.40 7.70
N GLN A 171 -2.56 9.82 6.47
CA GLN A 171 -3.56 9.99 5.41
C GLN A 171 -3.78 8.65 4.69
N ILE A 172 -4.79 7.88 5.09
CA ILE A 172 -5.03 6.52 4.59
C ILE A 172 -5.16 6.45 3.07
N ASN A 173 -5.83 7.42 2.45
CA ASN A 173 -6.01 7.46 0.99
C ASN A 173 -4.68 7.68 0.24
N GLU A 174 -3.72 8.35 0.87
CA GLU A 174 -2.40 8.54 0.28
C GLU A 174 -1.54 7.28 0.42
N LEU A 175 -1.66 6.55 1.54
CA LEU A 175 -0.96 5.27 1.76
C LEU A 175 -1.27 4.23 0.68
N GLU A 176 -2.51 4.20 0.16
CA GLU A 176 -2.92 3.27 -0.90
C GLU A 176 -2.11 3.45 -2.20
N LYS A 177 -1.71 4.69 -2.49
CA LYS A 177 -1.10 5.05 -3.78
C LYS A 177 0.37 4.66 -3.89
N TYR A 178 1.08 4.50 -2.76
CA TYR A 178 2.54 4.49 -2.78
C TYR A 178 3.18 3.23 -2.22
N SER A 179 4.18 2.73 -2.95
CA SER A 179 5.28 1.93 -2.40
C SER A 179 6.39 2.88 -1.90
N LEU A 180 7.32 2.39 -1.07
CA LEU A 180 8.44 3.19 -0.53
C LEU A 180 9.25 3.94 -1.61
N ILE A 181 9.33 3.39 -2.81
CA ILE A 181 10.19 3.91 -3.90
C ILE A 181 9.52 5.05 -4.69
N ASN A 182 8.20 5.11 -4.70
CA ASN A 182 7.44 5.99 -5.60
C ASN A 182 6.65 7.10 -4.88
N MET A 183 6.98 7.41 -3.64
CA MET A 183 6.31 8.49 -2.91
C MET A 183 6.56 9.84 -3.56
N ILE A 184 5.46 10.55 -3.84
CA ILE A 184 5.45 11.89 -4.43
C ILE A 184 4.86 12.89 -3.43
N THR A 185 3.94 12.44 -2.58
CA THR A 185 3.27 13.26 -1.57
C THR A 185 3.50 12.69 -0.18
N SER A 186 3.43 13.54 0.84
CA SER A 186 3.44 13.11 2.23
C SER A 186 2.24 12.20 2.51
N VAL A 187 2.48 11.13 3.25
CA VAL A 187 1.45 10.20 3.75
C VAL A 187 0.96 10.57 5.15
N PHE A 188 1.53 11.61 5.75
CA PHE A 188 1.17 12.08 7.07
C PHE A 188 0.09 13.16 7.01
N GLN A 189 -0.70 13.28 8.07
CA GLN A 189 -1.63 14.39 8.26
C GLN A 189 -0.86 15.70 8.33
N LYS A 190 -1.50 16.80 7.93
CA LYS A 190 -0.92 18.14 8.03
C LYS A 190 -0.67 18.51 9.50
N ASP A 191 0.33 19.35 9.72
CA ASP A 191 0.71 19.88 11.04
C ASP A 191 1.30 18.86 12.01
N ILE A 192 1.58 17.62 11.55
CA ILE A 192 2.30 16.60 12.34
C ILE A 192 3.80 16.79 12.23
N TYR A 193 4.31 16.98 11.01
CA TYR A 193 5.73 17.15 10.72
C TYR A 193 5.94 18.41 9.86
N SER A 194 6.31 19.52 10.49
CA SER A 194 6.48 20.82 9.84
C SER A 194 7.44 20.78 8.65
N ASP A 195 8.52 20.01 8.76
CA ASP A 195 9.52 19.89 7.69
C ASP A 195 8.95 19.18 6.45
N LEU A 196 8.14 18.14 6.66
CA LEU A 196 7.45 17.46 5.56
C LEU A 196 6.39 18.35 4.92
N ASP A 197 5.64 19.10 5.73
CA ASP A 197 4.65 20.04 5.23
C ASP A 197 5.28 21.16 4.39
N ASN A 198 6.41 21.68 4.83
CA ASN A 198 7.18 22.67 4.07
C ASN A 198 7.69 22.12 2.74
N LEU A 199 8.22 20.88 2.74
CA LEU A 199 8.64 20.21 1.51
C LEU A 199 7.45 19.94 0.57
N GLN A 200 6.32 19.48 1.09
CA GLN A 200 5.11 19.26 0.30
C GLN A 200 4.60 20.56 -0.32
N ASN A 201 4.53 21.62 0.45
CA ASN A 201 4.12 22.94 -0.05
C ASN A 201 5.06 23.46 -1.15
N ALA A 202 6.38 23.22 -1.01
CA ALA A 202 7.35 23.60 -2.05
C ALA A 202 7.15 22.79 -3.34
N ILE A 203 6.87 21.49 -3.23
CA ILE A 203 6.53 20.61 -4.37
C ILE A 203 5.25 21.08 -5.05
N ASP A 204 4.18 21.32 -4.29
CA ASP A 204 2.88 21.75 -4.82
C ASP A 204 2.98 23.12 -5.51
N LYS A 205 3.74 24.07 -4.93
CA LYS A 205 4.03 25.35 -5.56
C LYS A 205 4.79 25.15 -6.88
N GLY A 206 5.79 24.27 -6.90
CA GLY A 206 6.54 23.96 -8.12
C GLY A 206 5.65 23.39 -9.24
N LEU A 207 4.76 22.44 -8.90
CA LEU A 207 3.83 21.84 -9.84
C LEU A 207 2.81 22.86 -10.37
N SER A 208 2.26 23.70 -9.52
CA SER A 208 1.32 24.76 -9.91
C SER A 208 2.01 25.77 -10.84
N THR A 209 3.26 26.13 -10.58
CA THR A 209 4.05 27.00 -11.47
C THR A 209 4.27 26.35 -12.85
N ILE A 210 4.57 25.06 -12.90
CA ILE A 210 4.69 24.31 -14.18
C ILE A 210 3.35 24.33 -14.93
N ASP A 211 2.22 24.18 -14.26
CA ASP A 211 0.90 24.25 -14.89
C ASP A 211 0.60 25.65 -15.46
N LEU A 212 0.94 26.71 -14.72
CA LEU A 212 0.85 28.08 -15.20
C LEU A 212 1.75 28.35 -16.41
N ILE A 213 2.97 27.81 -16.41
CA ILE A 213 3.87 27.86 -17.57
C ILE A 213 3.21 27.20 -18.79
N CYS A 214 2.67 26.02 -18.63
CA CYS A 214 1.96 25.32 -19.70
C CYS A 214 0.79 26.14 -20.25
N GLU A 215 -0.03 26.71 -19.37
CA GLU A 215 -1.20 27.53 -19.77
C GLU A 215 -0.78 28.78 -20.51
N LYS A 216 0.20 29.53 -20.00
CA LYS A 216 0.69 30.77 -20.62
C LYS A 216 1.32 30.51 -21.97
N LEU A 217 2.19 29.50 -22.07
CA LEU A 217 2.85 29.16 -23.34
C LEU A 217 1.89 28.54 -24.37
N ASN A 218 0.84 27.86 -23.95
CA ASN A 218 -0.19 27.32 -24.84
C ASN A 218 -0.83 28.40 -25.74
N LYS A 219 -1.00 29.62 -25.23
CA LYS A 219 -1.62 30.75 -25.97
C LYS A 219 -0.85 31.12 -27.24
N TYR A 220 0.44 30.78 -27.29
CA TYR A 220 1.31 31.03 -28.45
C TYR A 220 1.34 29.88 -29.46
N ILE A 221 0.75 28.73 -29.14
CA ILE A 221 0.60 27.59 -30.02
C ILE A 221 -0.80 27.56 -30.64
N ASP A 222 -1.84 27.60 -29.76
CA ASP A 222 -3.23 27.64 -30.20
C ASP A 222 -4.08 28.35 -29.12
N ARG A 223 -4.68 29.48 -29.52
CA ARG A 223 -5.52 30.27 -28.59
C ARG A 223 -6.85 29.60 -28.24
N LYS A 224 -7.30 28.63 -29.05
CA LYS A 224 -8.60 27.96 -28.90
C LYS A 224 -8.49 26.58 -28.22
N LYS A 225 -7.32 25.99 -28.20
CA LYS A 225 -7.10 24.64 -27.62
C LYS A 225 -6.17 24.72 -26.42
N SER A 226 -6.64 24.25 -25.27
CA SER A 226 -5.79 23.93 -24.13
C SER A 226 -5.06 22.57 -24.30
N GLY A 227 -3.94 22.39 -23.62
CA GLY A 227 -3.23 21.09 -23.62
C GLY A 227 -2.39 20.80 -24.85
N CYS A 228 -1.94 21.83 -25.57
CA CYS A 228 -0.97 21.67 -26.65
C CYS A 228 0.42 21.32 -26.13
N ILE A 229 0.81 21.89 -25.00
CA ILE A 229 2.00 21.52 -24.24
C ILE A 229 1.60 20.46 -23.25
N LYS A 230 2.30 19.34 -23.27
CA LYS A 230 2.10 18.25 -22.34
C LYS A 230 3.21 18.24 -21.30
N LYS A 231 2.88 17.85 -20.07
CA LYS A 231 3.86 17.57 -19.02
C LYS A 231 3.95 16.06 -18.81
N ASP A 232 5.14 15.59 -18.55
CA ASP A 232 5.39 14.20 -18.17
C ASP A 232 6.54 14.14 -17.17
N ASN A 233 6.71 13.02 -16.52
CA ASN A 233 7.73 12.82 -15.50
C ASN A 233 8.44 11.48 -15.72
N ASN A 234 9.77 11.48 -15.70
CA ASN A 234 10.54 10.25 -15.68
C ASN A 234 11.69 10.31 -14.67
N GLU A 235 12.25 9.17 -14.33
CA GLU A 235 13.33 9.06 -13.34
C GLU A 235 14.60 9.80 -13.75
N LYS A 236 14.87 9.91 -15.05
CA LYS A 236 16.11 10.50 -15.56
C LYS A 236 16.11 12.02 -15.60
N TYR A 237 14.96 12.64 -15.91
CA TYR A 237 14.86 14.08 -16.17
C TYR A 237 13.93 14.82 -15.19
N GLY A 238 13.25 14.09 -14.30
CA GLY A 238 12.18 14.65 -13.48
C GLY A 238 11.00 15.08 -14.36
N TYR A 239 10.32 16.17 -14.00
CA TYR A 239 9.27 16.76 -14.84
C TYR A 239 9.87 17.45 -16.06
N TYR A 240 9.25 17.23 -17.20
CA TYR A 240 9.60 17.92 -18.45
C TYR A 240 8.36 18.28 -19.26
N LEU A 241 8.49 19.30 -20.06
CA LEU A 241 7.43 19.77 -20.97
C LEU A 241 7.77 19.36 -22.41
N TYR A 242 6.77 18.93 -23.15
CA TYR A 242 6.97 18.53 -24.54
C TYR A 242 5.80 18.90 -25.44
N VAL A 243 6.10 19.05 -26.71
CA VAL A 243 5.14 19.30 -27.78
C VAL A 243 5.49 18.45 -29.02
N THR A 244 4.60 18.40 -30.00
CA THR A 244 4.93 17.83 -31.31
C THR A 244 5.76 18.83 -32.15
N ASP A 245 6.55 18.33 -33.08
CA ASP A 245 7.39 19.18 -33.99
C ASP A 245 6.57 20.27 -34.70
N ASN A 246 5.34 19.98 -35.10
CA ASN A 246 4.50 20.97 -35.78
C ASN A 246 4.10 22.11 -34.84
N ARG A 247 3.84 21.79 -33.55
CA ARG A 247 3.49 22.79 -32.54
C ARG A 247 4.70 23.66 -32.14
N SER A 248 5.90 23.09 -32.11
CA SER A 248 7.12 23.89 -31.88
C SER A 248 7.36 24.91 -33.02
N LYS A 249 7.16 24.51 -34.26
CA LYS A 249 7.24 25.43 -35.43
C LYS A 249 6.19 26.54 -35.36
N THR A 250 4.97 26.20 -34.94
CA THR A 250 3.90 27.18 -34.74
C THR A 250 4.25 28.17 -33.64
N PHE A 251 4.80 27.72 -32.55
CA PHE A 251 5.28 28.57 -31.46
C PHE A 251 6.34 29.56 -31.94
N HIS A 252 7.37 29.09 -32.62
CA HIS A 252 8.42 29.96 -33.19
C HIS A 252 7.87 31.03 -34.13
N LYS A 253 6.95 30.66 -35.04
CA LYS A 253 6.29 31.62 -35.93
C LYS A 253 5.47 32.65 -35.15
N SER A 254 4.75 32.24 -34.15
CA SER A 254 3.95 33.15 -33.30
C SER A 254 4.86 34.13 -32.56
N VAL A 255 5.97 33.65 -31.96
CA VAL A 255 6.89 34.47 -31.19
C VAL A 255 7.65 35.46 -32.08
N SER A 256 8.05 35.04 -33.29
CA SER A 256 8.75 35.91 -34.26
C SER A 256 7.93 37.13 -34.68
N ASN A 257 6.59 37.05 -34.61
CA ASN A 257 5.67 38.11 -35.02
C ASN A 257 5.29 39.04 -33.84
N LEU A 258 5.84 38.84 -32.64
CA LEU A 258 5.53 39.66 -31.47
C LEU A 258 6.49 40.83 -31.32
N ALA A 259 5.93 42.01 -31.06
CA ALA A 259 6.70 43.21 -30.75
C ALA A 259 7.33 43.11 -29.32
N ASN A 260 6.60 42.47 -28.37
CA ASN A 260 7.10 42.20 -27.01
C ASN A 260 7.06 40.70 -26.77
N THR A 261 8.21 40.10 -26.46
CA THR A 261 8.39 38.65 -26.25
C THR A 261 8.45 38.27 -24.76
N THR A 262 8.43 39.25 -23.87
CA THR A 262 8.47 38.99 -22.42
C THR A 262 7.10 38.78 -21.86
N ILE A 263 6.88 37.68 -21.12
CA ILE A 263 5.64 37.37 -20.42
C ILE A 263 5.89 37.23 -18.93
N GLN A 264 4.95 37.68 -18.11
CA GLN A 264 4.98 37.48 -16.67
C GLN A 264 4.30 36.15 -16.31
N ILE A 265 4.99 35.33 -15.54
CA ILE A 265 4.49 34.04 -15.02
C ILE A 265 4.75 34.03 -13.52
N ASP A 266 3.69 34.18 -12.74
CA ASP A 266 3.80 34.25 -11.27
C ASP A 266 4.92 35.20 -10.81
N ASP A 267 5.93 34.70 -10.12
CA ASP A 267 7.02 35.48 -9.52
C ASP A 267 8.15 35.85 -10.50
N PHE A 268 8.12 35.43 -11.78
CA PHE A 268 9.21 35.67 -12.72
C PHE A 268 8.73 36.07 -14.12
N SER A 269 9.61 36.75 -14.84
CA SER A 269 9.40 37.08 -16.25
C SER A 269 10.16 36.09 -17.13
N LEU A 270 9.55 35.65 -18.22
CA LEU A 270 10.14 34.77 -19.23
C LEU A 270 10.17 35.48 -20.58
N ASP A 271 11.34 35.58 -21.18
CA ASP A 271 11.43 35.91 -22.62
C ASP A 271 11.16 34.66 -23.45
N LEU A 272 10.14 34.71 -24.30
CA LEU A 272 9.75 33.60 -25.15
C LEU A 272 10.88 33.18 -26.14
N LYS A 273 11.83 34.04 -26.41
CA LYS A 273 13.02 33.73 -27.22
C LYS A 273 14.00 32.80 -26.50
N ASP A 274 14.00 32.80 -25.16
CA ASP A 274 14.86 31.94 -24.38
C ASP A 274 14.36 30.49 -24.28
N VAL A 275 13.14 30.24 -24.76
CA VAL A 275 12.56 28.89 -24.79
C VAL A 275 13.22 28.08 -25.89
N LYS A 276 14.07 27.16 -25.49
CA LYS A 276 14.77 26.23 -26.39
C LYS A 276 13.91 24.98 -26.63
N PHE A 277 13.95 24.51 -27.85
CA PHE A 277 13.25 23.31 -28.29
C PHE A 277 14.25 22.23 -28.68
N THR A 278 14.35 21.17 -27.89
CA THR A 278 15.29 20.07 -28.11
C THR A 278 14.55 18.83 -28.53
N LYS A 279 14.87 18.30 -29.72
CA LYS A 279 14.25 17.08 -30.21
C LYS A 279 14.79 15.86 -29.44
N ARG A 280 13.89 15.10 -28.82
CA ARG A 280 14.21 13.86 -28.13
C ARG A 280 13.20 12.78 -28.49
N GLY A 281 13.65 11.78 -29.26
CA GLY A 281 12.75 10.75 -29.78
C GLY A 281 11.70 11.32 -30.74
N GLY A 282 10.44 10.97 -30.53
CA GLY A 282 9.30 11.46 -31.33
C GLY A 282 8.73 12.82 -30.91
N ASN A 283 9.23 13.42 -29.82
CA ASN A 283 8.71 14.65 -29.22
C ASN A 283 9.79 15.74 -29.15
N THR A 284 9.35 16.99 -29.07
CA THR A 284 10.22 18.15 -28.87
C THR A 284 10.05 18.69 -27.49
N HIS A 285 11.11 18.65 -26.69
CA HIS A 285 11.13 19.12 -25.29
C HIS A 285 11.36 20.63 -25.23
N LEU A 286 10.71 21.29 -24.28
CA LEU A 286 10.89 22.69 -23.97
C LEU A 286 11.90 22.83 -22.83
N GLU A 287 12.88 23.71 -22.98
CA GLU A 287 13.91 23.95 -21.98
C GLU A 287 14.17 25.46 -21.86
N PHE A 288 14.19 25.97 -20.65
CA PHE A 288 14.65 27.31 -20.31
C PHE A 288 15.12 27.34 -18.83
N PRO A 289 15.96 28.30 -18.43
CA PRO A 289 16.67 28.24 -17.15
C PRO A 289 15.76 28.05 -15.94
N LYS A 290 14.63 28.79 -15.89
CA LYS A 290 13.70 28.73 -14.77
C LYS A 290 12.96 27.40 -14.67
N LEU A 291 12.60 26.78 -15.80
CA LEU A 291 11.99 25.45 -15.80
C LEU A 291 12.96 24.41 -15.24
N ILE A 292 14.23 24.48 -15.65
CA ILE A 292 15.29 23.57 -15.16
C ILE A 292 15.47 23.74 -13.66
N GLU A 293 15.49 24.96 -13.14
CA GLU A 293 15.57 25.25 -11.71
C GLU A 293 14.40 24.61 -10.94
N ILE A 294 13.16 24.84 -11.41
CA ILE A 294 11.94 24.31 -10.77
C ILE A 294 11.95 22.77 -10.78
N THR A 295 12.30 22.14 -11.91
CA THR A 295 12.31 20.69 -12.04
C THR A 295 13.41 20.03 -11.21
N ASN A 296 14.58 20.65 -11.10
CA ASN A 296 15.67 20.18 -10.25
C ASN A 296 15.29 20.28 -8.77
N LYS A 297 14.70 21.40 -8.35
CA LYS A 297 14.21 21.60 -6.99
C LYS A 297 13.14 20.57 -6.63
N TYR A 298 12.16 20.36 -7.52
CA TYR A 298 11.14 19.32 -7.36
C TYR A 298 11.76 17.93 -7.14
N SER A 299 12.75 17.56 -7.96
CA SER A 299 13.40 16.24 -7.86
C SER A 299 14.17 16.11 -6.54
N SER A 300 14.86 17.17 -6.09
CA SER A 300 15.55 17.20 -4.81
C SER A 300 14.60 17.09 -3.62
N ASP A 301 13.50 17.84 -3.63
CA ASP A 301 12.55 17.87 -2.53
C ASP A 301 11.76 16.54 -2.45
N ARG A 302 11.46 15.92 -3.60
CA ARG A 302 10.89 14.58 -3.66
C ARG A 302 11.81 13.53 -3.02
N LEU A 303 13.11 13.56 -3.32
CA LEU A 303 14.06 12.63 -2.72
C LEU A 303 14.18 12.82 -1.20
N LYS A 304 14.05 14.05 -0.70
CA LYS A 304 14.01 14.31 0.74
C LYS A 304 12.78 13.72 1.41
N ILE A 305 11.58 13.84 0.80
CA ILE A 305 10.35 13.20 1.33
C ILE A 305 10.50 11.68 1.37
N GLN A 306 11.18 11.06 0.40
CA GLN A 306 11.42 9.62 0.39
C GLN A 306 12.44 9.16 1.44
N GLY A 307 13.32 10.03 1.89
CA GLY A 307 14.36 9.73 2.87
C GLY A 307 13.97 10.03 4.32
N LEU A 308 12.88 10.72 4.54
CA LEU A 308 12.30 11.03 5.85
C LEU A 308 11.22 10.01 6.22
#